data_4dda0a483e0087728991d027e449fe3a
#
_entry.id   4dda0a483e0087728991d027e449fe3a
#
_cell.length_a   1.000
_cell.length_b   1.000
_cell.length_c   1.000
_cell.angle_alpha   90.00
_cell.angle_beta   90.00
_cell.angle_gamma   90.00
#
_symmetry.space_group_name_H-M   'P 1'
#
loop_
_entity.id
_entity.type
_entity.pdbx_description
1 polymer ?
#
loop_
_entity_poly.entity_id
_entity_poly.type
_entity_poly.pdbx_seq_one_letter_code
_entity_poly.pdbx_strand_id
1 'polypeptide(L)'
;MNITVYLGALEGNDPALGDAVRELGTWIGESGNSLIYGGSKSGLMGQIAESVLNAGGKVTGVEPQFFIDSELQYDEITELIVTKDMAERKAKMIELGDAFIAFPGGTGTLEEIAEVMSMVSLKHLNAPCILYNLNRYYDSLKQLLDHMIKMGLSSSRRQEGIYFADDLEDIKALLATVTK
;
A
#
# COMPACT_ATOMS: atom_id res chain seq x y z
N MET A 1 -0.66 9.12 11.39
CA MET A 1 0.38 8.19 10.90
C MET A 1 0.54 8.34 9.40
N ASN A 2 1.65 7.89 8.86
CA ASN A 2 1.88 7.79 7.42
C ASN A 2 1.48 6.38 6.94
N ILE A 3 0.50 6.29 6.07
CA ILE A 3 0.04 5.01 5.51
C ILE A 3 0.61 4.88 4.10
N THR A 4 1.51 3.91 3.92
CA THR A 4 2.03 3.57 2.59
C THR A 4 1.05 2.65 1.88
N VAL A 5 0.56 3.08 0.71
CA VAL A 5 -0.35 2.27 -0.11
C VAL A 5 0.34 1.90 -1.42
N TYR A 6 0.49 0.60 -1.64
CA TYR A 6 0.95 0.03 -2.90
C TYR A 6 -0.25 -0.35 -3.75
N LEU A 7 -0.31 0.16 -4.97
CA LEU A 7 -1.42 -0.06 -5.90
C LEU A 7 -0.98 0.18 -7.35
N GLY A 8 -1.82 -0.21 -8.30
CA GLY A 8 -1.48 -0.13 -9.72
C GLY A 8 -1.80 1.22 -10.37
N ALA A 9 -1.10 1.51 -11.48
CA ALA A 9 -1.39 2.65 -12.36
C ALA A 9 -2.58 2.39 -13.32
N LEU A 10 -3.14 1.17 -13.33
CA LEU A 10 -4.31 0.80 -14.12
C LEU A 10 -5.56 0.83 -13.24
N GLU A 11 -6.71 1.14 -13.85
CA GLU A 11 -8.00 1.15 -13.14
C GLU A 11 -8.57 -0.25 -12.88
N GLY A 12 -8.12 -1.24 -13.65
CA GLY A 12 -8.68 -2.59 -13.63
C GLY A 12 -10.02 -2.69 -14.37
N ASN A 13 -10.63 -3.88 -14.32
CA ASN A 13 -11.89 -4.16 -15.01
C ASN A 13 -13.10 -4.21 -14.07
N ASP A 14 -12.87 -4.16 -12.75
CA ASP A 14 -13.92 -4.19 -11.74
C ASP A 14 -14.17 -2.76 -11.23
N PRO A 15 -15.38 -2.18 -11.46
CA PRO A 15 -15.71 -0.85 -10.98
C PRO A 15 -15.60 -0.70 -9.46
N ALA A 16 -15.75 -1.78 -8.70
CA ALA A 16 -15.60 -1.76 -7.24
C ALA A 16 -14.19 -1.34 -6.79
N LEU A 17 -13.16 -1.52 -7.63
CA LEU A 17 -11.80 -1.06 -7.35
C LEU A 17 -11.73 0.47 -7.21
N GLY A 18 -12.34 1.19 -8.15
CA GLY A 18 -12.40 2.64 -8.13
C GLY A 18 -13.17 3.19 -6.92
N ASP A 19 -14.28 2.54 -6.54
CA ASP A 19 -15.06 2.96 -5.37
C ASP A 19 -14.27 2.71 -4.07
N ALA A 20 -13.72 1.53 -3.89
CA ALA A 20 -12.96 1.17 -2.70
C ALA A 20 -11.67 1.99 -2.53
N VAL A 21 -10.96 2.32 -3.61
CA VAL A 21 -9.75 3.13 -3.53
C VAL A 21 -10.07 4.58 -3.14
N ARG A 22 -11.17 5.14 -3.63
CA ARG A 22 -11.63 6.48 -3.24
C ARG A 22 -12.09 6.52 -1.78
N GLU A 23 -12.80 5.47 -1.33
CA GLU A 23 -13.22 5.35 0.06
C GLU A 23 -12.02 5.26 1.00
N LEU A 24 -11.02 4.44 0.66
CA LEU A 24 -9.76 4.34 1.40
C LEU A 24 -9.04 5.69 1.47
N GLY A 25 -8.91 6.40 0.33
CA GLY A 25 -8.26 7.71 0.28
C GLY A 25 -8.99 8.76 1.11
N THR A 26 -10.31 8.83 1.00
CA THR A 26 -11.14 9.74 1.80
C THR A 26 -10.94 9.50 3.29
N TRP A 27 -11.01 8.23 3.71
CA TRP A 27 -10.76 7.89 5.12
C TRP A 27 -9.35 8.27 5.60
N ILE A 28 -8.32 8.04 4.78
CA ILE A 28 -6.94 8.44 5.14
C ILE A 28 -6.88 9.95 5.43
N GLY A 29 -7.48 10.78 4.57
CA GLY A 29 -7.50 12.23 4.73
C GLY A 29 -8.31 12.68 5.95
N GLU A 30 -9.57 12.21 6.08
CA GLU A 30 -10.49 12.59 7.16
C GLU A 30 -9.99 12.19 8.56
N SER A 31 -9.26 11.08 8.65
CA SER A 31 -8.71 10.58 9.93
C SER A 31 -7.42 11.27 10.36
N GLY A 32 -6.95 12.29 9.63
CA GLY A 32 -5.70 13.00 9.93
C GLY A 32 -4.43 12.20 9.65
N ASN A 33 -4.54 11.12 8.89
CA ASN A 33 -3.41 10.36 8.38
C ASN A 33 -2.84 11.01 7.10
N SER A 34 -1.67 10.54 6.67
CA SER A 34 -1.03 10.95 5.43
C SER A 34 -0.83 9.75 4.52
N LEU A 35 -0.98 9.95 3.22
CA LEU A 35 -0.70 8.93 2.20
C LEU A 35 0.76 9.01 1.76
N ILE A 36 1.43 7.86 1.72
CA ILE A 36 2.68 7.63 0.99
C ILE A 36 2.36 6.69 -0.17
N TYR A 37 2.72 7.03 -1.41
CA TYR A 37 2.41 6.20 -2.58
C TYR A 37 3.42 6.38 -3.72
N GLY A 38 3.17 5.72 -4.85
CA GLY A 38 4.09 5.68 -5.98
C GLY A 38 4.29 6.96 -6.80
N GLY A 39 3.55 8.04 -6.53
CA GLY A 39 3.75 9.35 -7.17
C GLY A 39 2.95 9.59 -8.45
N SER A 40 2.46 8.54 -9.13
CA SER A 40 1.76 8.69 -10.41
C SER A 40 0.36 9.27 -10.28
N LYS A 41 -0.04 10.06 -11.31
CA LYS A 41 -1.41 10.57 -11.48
C LYS A 41 -2.36 9.58 -12.17
N SER A 42 -1.86 8.43 -12.63
CA SER A 42 -2.62 7.50 -13.47
C SER A 42 -3.40 6.46 -12.65
N GLY A 43 -4.57 6.07 -13.18
CA GLY A 43 -5.39 4.96 -12.70
C GLY A 43 -5.74 5.05 -11.21
N LEU A 44 -5.63 3.93 -10.49
CA LEU A 44 -5.95 3.86 -9.06
C LEU A 44 -5.00 4.73 -8.21
N MET A 45 -3.74 4.92 -8.63
CA MET A 45 -2.79 5.81 -7.93
C MET A 45 -3.27 7.25 -7.92
N GLY A 46 -3.71 7.79 -9.07
CA GLY A 46 -4.28 9.14 -9.14
C GLY A 46 -5.55 9.27 -8.30
N GLN A 47 -6.44 8.27 -8.37
CA GLN A 47 -7.71 8.29 -7.64
C GLN A 47 -7.53 8.34 -6.11
N ILE A 48 -6.60 7.54 -5.55
CA ILE A 48 -6.36 7.59 -4.11
C ILE A 48 -5.74 8.91 -3.68
N ALA A 49 -4.77 9.43 -4.43
CA ALA A 49 -4.11 10.70 -4.12
C ALA A 49 -5.11 11.87 -4.14
N GLU A 50 -5.94 11.96 -5.18
CA GLU A 50 -7.01 12.95 -5.29
C GLU A 50 -8.01 12.85 -4.13
N SER A 51 -8.42 11.63 -3.76
CA SER A 51 -9.38 11.42 -2.66
C SER A 51 -8.82 11.88 -1.32
N VAL A 52 -7.53 11.62 -1.03
CA VAL A 52 -6.86 12.10 0.19
C VAL A 52 -6.78 13.63 0.20
N LEU A 53 -6.38 14.25 -0.90
CA LEU A 53 -6.30 15.72 -1.02
C LEU A 53 -7.66 16.39 -0.84
N ASN A 54 -8.70 15.86 -1.49
CA ASN A 54 -10.07 16.37 -1.39
C ASN A 54 -10.64 16.25 0.04
N ALA A 55 -10.18 15.27 0.81
CA ALA A 55 -10.51 15.09 2.22
C ALA A 55 -9.63 15.91 3.17
N GLY A 56 -8.76 16.79 2.63
CA GLY A 56 -7.88 17.67 3.43
C GLY A 56 -6.63 16.99 3.98
N GLY A 57 -6.32 15.76 3.55
CA GLY A 57 -5.14 15.02 3.96
C GLY A 57 -3.87 15.42 3.20
N LYS A 58 -2.74 14.86 3.60
CA LYS A 58 -1.44 15.06 2.96
C LYS A 58 -1.07 13.85 2.11
N VAL A 59 -0.43 14.12 0.97
CA VAL A 59 0.02 13.10 0.01
C VAL A 59 1.50 13.31 -0.31
N THR A 60 2.32 12.30 -0.06
CA THR A 60 3.71 12.23 -0.50
C THR A 60 3.86 11.16 -1.56
N GLY A 61 4.25 11.55 -2.75
CA GLY A 61 4.63 10.65 -3.85
C GLY A 61 6.11 10.33 -3.81
N VAL A 62 6.48 9.08 -4.08
CA VAL A 62 7.88 8.66 -4.23
C VAL A 62 8.06 8.03 -5.61
N GLU A 63 8.80 8.70 -6.49
CA GLU A 63 8.89 8.32 -7.89
C GLU A 63 10.33 8.35 -8.41
N PRO A 64 10.77 7.35 -9.17
CA PRO A 64 12.12 7.37 -9.74
C PRO A 64 12.20 8.34 -10.92
N GLN A 65 13.39 8.91 -11.14
CA GLN A 65 13.63 9.93 -12.15
C GLN A 65 13.12 9.56 -13.54
N PHE A 66 13.26 8.30 -13.95
CA PHE A 66 12.83 7.87 -15.29
C PHE A 66 11.29 7.91 -15.51
N PHE A 67 10.48 7.88 -14.46
CA PHE A 67 9.03 8.13 -14.55
C PHE A 67 8.72 9.62 -14.63
N ILE A 68 9.50 10.47 -13.94
CA ILE A 68 9.42 11.92 -14.08
C ILE A 68 9.73 12.32 -15.53
N ASP A 69 10.75 11.75 -16.12
CA ASP A 69 11.13 11.98 -17.53
C ASP A 69 10.01 11.56 -18.51
N SER A 70 9.08 10.72 -18.07
CA SER A 70 7.90 10.28 -18.81
C SER A 70 6.62 11.06 -18.48
N GLU A 71 6.71 12.10 -17.66
CA GLU A 71 5.59 12.97 -17.22
C GLU A 71 4.42 12.21 -16.56
N LEU A 72 4.73 11.16 -15.80
CA LEU A 72 3.73 10.31 -15.12
C LEU A 72 3.39 10.80 -13.71
N GLN A 73 4.19 11.70 -13.14
CA GLN A 73 4.04 12.22 -11.79
C GLN A 73 2.75 13.04 -11.61
N TYR A 74 2.31 13.14 -10.38
CA TYR A 74 1.21 14.01 -9.97
C TYR A 74 1.76 15.26 -9.27
N ASP A 75 1.86 16.37 -9.99
CA ASP A 75 2.50 17.60 -9.50
C ASP A 75 1.68 18.36 -8.44
N GLU A 76 0.39 18.08 -8.31
CA GLU A 76 -0.53 18.75 -7.37
C GLU A 76 -0.56 18.14 -5.98
N ILE A 77 0.25 17.12 -5.69
CA ILE A 77 0.36 16.50 -4.37
C ILE A 77 1.15 17.36 -3.38
N THR A 78 1.07 17.03 -2.10
CA THR A 78 1.72 17.81 -1.03
C THR A 78 3.24 17.80 -1.15
N GLU A 79 3.83 16.66 -1.51
CA GLU A 79 5.27 16.48 -1.67
C GLU A 79 5.57 15.39 -2.71
N LEU A 80 6.55 15.64 -3.57
CA LEU A 80 7.09 14.65 -4.50
C LEU A 80 8.57 14.41 -4.19
N ILE A 81 8.92 13.18 -3.84
CA ILE A 81 10.28 12.75 -3.61
C ILE A 81 10.77 12.00 -4.84
N VAL A 82 11.79 12.54 -5.49
CA VAL A 82 12.40 11.91 -6.67
C VAL A 82 13.58 11.05 -6.23
N THR A 83 13.60 9.81 -6.69
CA THR A 83 14.66 8.83 -6.40
C THR A 83 15.42 8.47 -7.68
N LYS A 84 16.62 7.93 -7.52
CA LYS A 84 17.46 7.57 -8.68
C LYS A 84 16.99 6.32 -9.40
N ASP A 85 16.44 5.35 -8.64
CA ASP A 85 16.03 4.03 -9.14
C ASP A 85 14.90 3.41 -8.30
N MET A 86 14.40 2.24 -8.73
CA MET A 86 13.33 1.53 -8.04
C MET A 86 13.74 1.00 -6.66
N ALA A 87 15.01 0.69 -6.44
CA ALA A 87 15.48 0.20 -5.16
C ALA A 87 15.43 1.31 -4.10
N GLU A 88 15.91 2.50 -4.45
CA GLU A 88 15.84 3.68 -3.58
C GLU A 88 14.39 4.10 -3.33
N ARG A 89 13.52 4.05 -4.36
CA ARG A 89 12.08 4.32 -4.24
C ARG A 89 11.43 3.43 -3.19
N LYS A 90 11.58 2.11 -3.29
CA LYS A 90 11.00 1.16 -2.36
C LYS A 90 11.53 1.36 -0.93
N ALA A 91 12.84 1.54 -0.78
CA ALA A 91 13.46 1.83 0.51
C ALA A 91 12.88 3.11 1.14
N LYS A 92 12.69 4.17 0.34
CA LYS A 92 12.12 5.43 0.82
C LYS A 92 10.65 5.29 1.22
N MET A 93 9.85 4.56 0.46
CA MET A 93 8.44 4.29 0.80
C MET A 93 8.31 3.49 2.12
N ILE A 94 9.23 2.55 2.36
CA ILE A 94 9.28 1.79 3.61
C ILE A 94 9.76 2.68 4.78
N GLU A 95 10.78 3.50 4.57
CA GLU A 95 11.30 4.43 5.59
C GLU A 95 10.23 5.40 6.11
N LEU A 96 9.38 5.90 5.22
CA LEU A 96 8.36 6.90 5.53
C LEU A 96 7.10 6.32 6.16
N GLY A 97 6.79 5.05 5.94
CA GLY A 97 5.53 4.42 6.32
C GLY A 97 5.49 3.92 7.76
N ASP A 98 4.38 4.21 8.46
CA ASP A 98 4.04 3.62 9.77
C ASP A 98 3.16 2.37 9.63
N ALA A 99 2.46 2.24 8.50
CA ALA A 99 1.60 1.11 8.13
C ALA A 99 1.64 0.91 6.61
N PHE A 100 1.46 -0.32 6.16
CA PHE A 100 1.59 -0.71 4.75
C PHE A 100 0.35 -1.43 4.28
N ILE A 101 -0.26 -0.94 3.19
CA ILE A 101 -1.45 -1.52 2.59
C ILE A 101 -1.14 -1.87 1.14
N ALA A 102 -1.34 -3.13 0.75
CA ALA A 102 -1.42 -3.52 -0.66
C ALA A 102 -2.88 -3.52 -1.09
N PHE A 103 -3.27 -2.57 -1.92
CA PHE A 103 -4.52 -2.59 -2.65
C PHE A 103 -4.40 -3.56 -3.86
N PRO A 104 -5.49 -4.13 -4.39
CA PRO A 104 -5.43 -4.93 -5.62
C PRO A 104 -4.64 -4.25 -6.73
N GLY A 105 -3.61 -4.93 -7.25
CA GLY A 105 -2.68 -4.35 -8.22
C GLY A 105 -1.92 -5.40 -9.01
N GLY A 106 -0.97 -4.97 -9.83
CA GLY A 106 -0.15 -5.84 -10.67
C GLY A 106 1.08 -6.41 -9.96
N THR A 107 2.04 -6.88 -10.79
CA THR A 107 3.30 -7.45 -10.30
C THR A 107 4.16 -6.47 -9.52
N GLY A 108 4.09 -5.16 -9.82
CA GLY A 108 4.80 -4.13 -9.05
C GLY A 108 4.28 -4.05 -7.61
N THR A 109 2.95 -4.02 -7.44
CA THR A 109 2.32 -4.04 -6.11
C THR A 109 2.68 -5.32 -5.35
N LEU A 110 2.72 -6.48 -6.04
CA LEU A 110 3.11 -7.74 -5.43
C LEU A 110 4.59 -7.72 -5.00
N GLU A 111 5.49 -7.18 -5.81
CA GLU A 111 6.91 -7.05 -5.49
C GLU A 111 7.11 -6.16 -4.26
N GLU A 112 6.48 -4.99 -4.23
CA GLU A 112 6.59 -4.03 -3.13
C GLU A 112 6.08 -4.63 -1.81
N ILE A 113 4.90 -5.25 -1.80
CA ILE A 113 4.36 -5.83 -0.56
C ILE A 113 5.10 -7.09 -0.13
N ALA A 114 5.67 -7.86 -1.06
CA ALA A 114 6.48 -9.03 -0.73
C ALA A 114 7.76 -8.63 0.01
N GLU A 115 8.37 -7.49 -0.33
CA GLU A 115 9.50 -6.94 0.42
C GLU A 115 9.08 -6.55 1.84
N VAL A 116 7.96 -5.85 2.01
CA VAL A 116 7.42 -5.50 3.33
C VAL A 116 7.11 -6.76 4.15
N MET A 117 6.43 -7.77 3.57
CA MET A 117 6.17 -9.05 4.24
C MET A 117 7.46 -9.73 4.69
N SER A 118 8.51 -9.69 3.87
CA SER A 118 9.82 -10.26 4.20
C SER A 118 10.44 -9.55 5.40
N MET A 119 10.44 -8.22 5.43
CA MET A 119 10.99 -7.42 6.53
C MET A 119 10.20 -7.64 7.84
N VAL A 120 8.87 -7.72 7.77
CA VAL A 120 8.01 -8.06 8.92
C VAL A 120 8.35 -9.48 9.43
N SER A 121 8.46 -10.44 8.53
CA SER A 121 8.81 -11.83 8.86
C SER A 121 10.16 -11.96 9.57
N LEU A 122 11.13 -11.13 9.17
CA LEU A 122 12.47 -11.08 9.76
C LEU A 122 12.54 -10.21 11.02
N LYS A 123 11.44 -9.56 11.42
CA LYS A 123 11.37 -8.59 12.52
C LYS A 123 12.30 -7.38 12.33
N HIS A 124 12.61 -7.04 11.08
CA HIS A 124 13.31 -5.82 10.68
C HIS A 124 12.37 -4.62 10.52
N LEU A 125 11.07 -4.89 10.40
CA LEU A 125 10.01 -3.90 10.34
C LEU A 125 8.92 -4.27 11.34
N ASN A 126 8.62 -3.36 12.27
CA ASN A 126 7.56 -3.54 13.27
C ASN A 126 6.38 -2.63 12.91
N ALA A 127 5.71 -2.95 11.82
CA ALA A 127 4.56 -2.20 11.32
C ALA A 127 3.54 -3.18 10.69
N PRO A 128 2.24 -2.87 10.71
CA PRO A 128 1.23 -3.72 10.08
C PRO A 128 1.40 -3.75 8.56
N CYS A 129 1.41 -4.95 8.01
CA CYS A 129 1.40 -5.23 6.58
C CYS A 129 0.03 -5.80 6.22
N ILE A 130 -0.81 -5.00 5.56
CA ILE A 130 -2.22 -5.31 5.30
C ILE A 130 -2.42 -5.52 3.80
N LEU A 131 -2.96 -6.68 3.44
CA LEU A 131 -3.42 -6.97 2.09
C LEU A 131 -4.93 -6.69 2.05
N TYR A 132 -5.34 -5.66 1.32
CA TYR A 132 -6.75 -5.34 1.12
C TYR A 132 -7.36 -6.36 0.16
N ASN A 133 -7.98 -7.38 0.74
CA ASN A 133 -8.50 -8.55 0.04
C ASN A 133 -9.88 -8.30 -0.60
N LEU A 134 -10.07 -7.10 -1.14
CA LEU A 134 -11.30 -6.71 -1.85
C LEU A 134 -11.69 -7.79 -2.87
N ASN A 135 -12.96 -8.23 -2.82
CA ASN A 135 -13.48 -9.27 -3.71
C ASN A 135 -12.61 -10.54 -3.74
N ARG A 136 -11.92 -10.85 -2.64
CA ARG A 136 -11.07 -12.04 -2.49
C ARG A 136 -9.84 -12.05 -3.43
N TYR A 137 -9.40 -10.86 -3.84
CA TYR A 137 -8.28 -10.72 -4.77
C TYR A 137 -7.01 -11.42 -4.31
N TYR A 138 -6.70 -11.36 -3.02
CA TYR A 138 -5.50 -11.95 -2.42
C TYR A 138 -5.69 -13.36 -1.82
N ASP A 139 -6.83 -14.03 -2.03
CA ASP A 139 -7.08 -15.39 -1.49
C ASP A 139 -6.00 -16.39 -1.90
N SER A 140 -5.54 -16.34 -3.15
CA SER A 140 -4.47 -17.23 -3.63
C SER A 140 -3.13 -16.98 -2.93
N LEU A 141 -2.81 -15.72 -2.62
CA LEU A 141 -1.62 -15.36 -1.86
C LEU A 141 -1.73 -15.83 -0.41
N LYS A 142 -2.90 -15.67 0.22
CA LYS A 142 -3.18 -16.20 1.56
C LYS A 142 -2.99 -17.72 1.62
N GLN A 143 -3.54 -18.42 0.63
CA GLN A 143 -3.36 -19.88 0.52
C GLN A 143 -1.88 -20.28 0.35
N LEU A 144 -1.11 -19.51 -0.43
CA LEU A 144 0.33 -19.74 -0.58
C LEU A 144 1.07 -19.55 0.75
N LEU A 145 0.78 -18.51 1.50
CA LEU A 145 1.40 -18.26 2.82
C LEU A 145 1.06 -19.38 3.81
N ASP A 146 -0.19 -19.84 3.84
CA ASP A 146 -0.62 -21.00 4.64
C ASP A 146 0.11 -22.28 4.21
N HIS A 147 0.30 -22.47 2.91
CA HIS A 147 1.04 -23.61 2.37
C HIS A 147 2.51 -23.59 2.77
N MET A 148 3.15 -22.41 2.78
CA MET A 148 4.52 -22.28 3.28
C MET A 148 4.65 -22.75 4.74
N ILE A 149 3.67 -22.45 5.59
CA ILE A 149 3.65 -22.96 6.98
C ILE A 149 3.51 -24.47 7.00
N LYS A 150 2.55 -25.02 6.24
CA LYS A 150 2.33 -26.48 6.16
C LYS A 150 3.56 -27.25 5.69
N MET A 151 4.34 -26.66 4.78
CA MET A 151 5.58 -27.23 4.26
C MET A 151 6.80 -27.00 5.18
N GLY A 152 6.64 -26.31 6.31
CA GLY A 152 7.74 -25.99 7.21
C GLY A 152 8.72 -24.94 6.68
N LEU A 153 8.36 -24.21 5.60
CA LEU A 153 9.17 -23.16 5.01
C LEU A 153 8.92 -21.77 5.66
N SER A 154 7.87 -21.68 6.47
CA SER A 154 7.53 -20.51 7.28
C SER A 154 6.90 -20.97 8.60
N SER A 155 6.42 -20.03 9.42
CA SER A 155 5.68 -20.34 10.65
C SER A 155 4.68 -19.20 10.93
N SER A 156 3.63 -19.47 11.74
CA SER A 156 2.67 -18.45 12.17
C SER A 156 3.37 -17.25 12.83
N ARG A 157 4.43 -17.50 13.63
CA ARG A 157 5.25 -16.46 14.26
C ARG A 157 5.97 -15.56 13.23
N ARG A 158 6.42 -16.12 12.11
CA ARG A 158 7.05 -15.35 11.04
C ARG A 158 6.06 -14.52 10.24
N GLN A 159 4.81 -14.96 10.17
CA GLN A 159 3.74 -14.25 9.45
C GLN A 159 2.96 -13.29 10.36
N GLU A 160 3.29 -13.23 11.64
CA GLU A 160 2.71 -12.26 12.57
C GLU A 160 3.03 -10.82 12.14
N GLY A 161 2.00 -10.00 11.99
CA GLY A 161 2.07 -8.65 11.43
C GLY A 161 1.65 -8.56 9.96
N ILE A 162 1.37 -9.70 9.31
CA ILE A 162 0.79 -9.76 7.96
C ILE A 162 -0.71 -10.08 8.10
N TYR A 163 -1.56 -9.19 7.60
CA TYR A 163 -3.00 -9.26 7.74
C TYR A 163 -3.70 -9.26 6.39
N PHE A 164 -4.90 -9.85 6.34
CA PHE A 164 -5.82 -9.76 5.20
C PHE A 164 -7.09 -9.10 5.69
N ALA A 165 -7.48 -8.01 5.05
CA ALA A 165 -8.67 -7.23 5.36
C ALA A 165 -9.63 -7.29 4.17
N ASP A 166 -10.86 -7.70 4.37
CA ASP A 166 -11.82 -7.87 3.27
C ASP A 166 -12.51 -6.55 2.88
N ASP A 167 -12.52 -5.58 3.80
CA ASP A 167 -13.10 -4.25 3.60
C ASP A 167 -12.33 -3.16 4.37
N LEU A 168 -12.79 -1.91 4.23
CA LEU A 168 -12.16 -0.76 4.91
C LEU A 168 -12.34 -0.80 6.43
N GLU A 169 -13.44 -1.35 6.94
CA GLU A 169 -13.69 -1.44 8.39
C GLU A 169 -12.70 -2.40 9.05
N ASP A 170 -12.36 -3.49 8.40
CA ASP A 170 -11.29 -4.39 8.84
C ASP A 170 -9.94 -3.67 8.91
N ILE A 171 -9.60 -2.87 7.89
CA ILE A 171 -8.36 -2.07 7.89
C ILE A 171 -8.34 -1.10 9.07
N LYS A 172 -9.42 -0.38 9.30
CA LYS A 172 -9.56 0.56 10.42
C LYS A 172 -9.37 -0.14 11.77
N ALA A 173 -10.02 -1.30 11.94
CA ALA A 173 -9.93 -2.10 13.15
C ALA A 173 -8.50 -2.58 13.41
N LEU A 174 -7.80 -3.08 12.38
CA LEU A 174 -6.41 -3.52 12.46
C LEU A 174 -5.49 -2.36 12.87
N LEU A 175 -5.60 -1.21 12.21
CA LEU A 175 -4.76 -0.05 12.50
C LEU A 175 -5.01 0.53 13.90
N ALA A 176 -6.24 0.49 14.39
CA ALA A 176 -6.57 0.91 15.76
C ALA A 176 -5.94 0.04 16.86
N THR A 177 -5.60 -1.23 16.55
CA THR A 177 -4.95 -2.13 17.52
C THR A 177 -3.44 -1.91 17.63
N VAL A 178 -2.81 -1.38 16.60
CA VAL A 178 -1.34 -1.21 16.50
C VAL A 178 -0.90 0.16 17.03
N THR A 179 -1.80 1.13 17.10
CA THR A 179 -1.52 2.51 17.56
C THR A 179 -1.54 2.67 19.09
N LYS A 180 -1.65 1.57 19.84
CA LYS A 180 -1.56 1.54 21.31
C LYS A 180 -0.23 0.97 21.74
#